data_d22406197b6f71c814af08154f4bd38c
#
_entry.id   d22406197b6f71c814af08154f4bd38c
#
_cell.length_a   1.000
_cell.length_b   1.000
_cell.length_c   1.000
_cell.angle_alpha   90.00
_cell.angle_beta   90.00
_cell.angle_gamma   90.00
#
_symmetry.space_group_name_H-M   'P 1'
#
loop_
_entity.id
_entity.type
_entity.pdbx_description
1 polymer ?
#
loop_
_entity_poly.entity_id
_entity_poly.type
_entity_poly.pdbx_seq_one_letter_code
_entity_poly.pdbx_strand_id
1 'polypeptide(L)'
;MLIAIGILGLIFLYVGVPWIYGQLARRLLERRAIEREALVLTFDDGPGSSLTPAILNILAESKAKATFFLLGRNIAGREAIVSQIAEQGHDICSHGYDHLHGWKVSPFRALSDIKRGWAAIDAALGTMRKKYPFRPPNGKLNIICLLYLLVRQVPIVYWSIDSGDTWRRRPDSLRVTQLAERAGGAVSLAHDFDRKNENTSRFVVESVRAALAMAADKGMRVLTVSELLDIGR
;
A
#
# COMPACT_ATOMS: atom_id res chain seq x y z
N MET A 1 -6.05 -32.85 -25.47
CA MET A 1 -6.95 -31.66 -25.45
C MET A 1 -7.57 -31.48 -24.07
N LEU A 2 -8.30 -32.44 -23.50
CA LEU A 2 -8.97 -32.31 -22.18
C LEU A 2 -8.01 -31.98 -21.01
N ILE A 3 -6.84 -32.61 -20.94
CA ILE A 3 -5.82 -32.34 -19.90
C ILE A 3 -5.32 -30.90 -19.98
N ALA A 4 -5.04 -30.39 -21.19
CA ALA A 4 -4.58 -29.00 -21.37
C ALA A 4 -5.66 -27.99 -20.93
N ILE A 5 -6.94 -28.26 -21.25
CA ILE A 5 -8.05 -27.44 -20.81
C ILE A 5 -8.15 -27.42 -19.26
N GLY A 6 -8.00 -28.60 -18.63
CA GLY A 6 -7.99 -28.72 -17.18
C GLY A 6 -6.85 -27.90 -16.51
N ILE A 7 -5.63 -28.00 -17.07
CA ILE A 7 -4.48 -27.24 -16.56
C ILE A 7 -4.71 -25.73 -16.70
N LEU A 8 -5.19 -25.26 -17.85
CA LEU A 8 -5.51 -23.84 -18.07
C LEU A 8 -6.59 -23.35 -17.11
N GLY A 9 -7.62 -24.17 -16.85
CA GLY A 9 -8.65 -23.87 -15.87
C GLY A 9 -8.08 -23.72 -14.44
N LEU A 10 -7.18 -24.61 -14.02
CA LEU A 10 -6.52 -24.51 -12.72
C LEU A 10 -5.63 -23.28 -12.60
N ILE A 11 -4.88 -22.95 -13.65
CA ILE A 11 -4.06 -21.72 -13.68
C ILE A 11 -4.97 -20.48 -13.58
N PHE A 12 -6.06 -20.46 -14.32
CA PHE A 12 -7.02 -19.35 -14.27
C PHE A 12 -7.62 -19.20 -12.87
N LEU A 13 -8.03 -20.28 -12.23
CA LEU A 13 -8.52 -20.23 -10.85
C LEU A 13 -7.44 -19.72 -9.88
N TYR A 14 -6.21 -20.17 -10.05
CA TYR A 14 -5.12 -19.86 -9.13
C TYR A 14 -4.65 -18.40 -9.19
N VAL A 15 -4.55 -17.82 -10.39
CA VAL A 15 -4.04 -16.46 -10.60
C VAL A 15 -5.04 -15.52 -11.27
N GLY A 16 -5.88 -16.00 -12.16
CA GLY A 16 -6.82 -15.19 -12.95
C GLY A 16 -7.94 -14.62 -12.08
N VAL A 17 -8.57 -15.45 -11.25
CA VAL A 17 -9.62 -14.99 -10.32
C VAL A 17 -9.09 -13.92 -9.35
N PRO A 18 -7.95 -14.10 -8.66
CA PRO A 18 -7.37 -13.03 -7.83
C PRO A 18 -6.97 -11.80 -8.62
N TRP A 19 -6.54 -11.95 -9.87
CA TRP A 19 -6.23 -10.80 -10.73
C TRP A 19 -7.49 -9.99 -11.05
N ILE A 20 -8.59 -10.66 -11.44
CA ILE A 20 -9.89 -10.00 -11.69
C ILE A 20 -10.37 -9.27 -10.43
N TYR A 21 -10.32 -9.95 -9.28
CA TYR A 21 -10.63 -9.32 -7.98
C TYR A 21 -9.82 -8.05 -7.77
N GLY A 22 -8.50 -8.10 -8.02
CA GLY A 22 -7.62 -6.94 -7.89
C GLY A 22 -8.00 -5.78 -8.82
N GLN A 23 -8.42 -6.06 -10.07
CA GLN A 23 -8.89 -5.01 -10.99
C GLN A 23 -10.19 -4.36 -10.50
N LEU A 24 -11.13 -5.16 -10.00
CA LEU A 24 -12.39 -4.65 -9.44
C LEU A 24 -12.14 -3.83 -8.17
N ALA A 25 -11.28 -4.32 -7.27
CA ALA A 25 -10.92 -3.62 -6.05
C ALA A 25 -10.24 -2.27 -6.33
N ARG A 26 -9.34 -2.19 -7.33
CA ARG A 26 -8.74 -0.92 -7.79
C ARG A 26 -9.79 0.07 -8.25
N ARG A 27 -10.69 -0.34 -9.12
CA ARG A 27 -11.78 0.52 -9.63
C ARG A 27 -12.70 1.00 -8.50
N LEU A 28 -13.01 0.13 -7.55
CA LEU A 28 -13.84 0.49 -6.39
C LEU A 28 -13.14 1.53 -5.50
N LEU A 29 -11.84 1.35 -5.23
CA LEU A 29 -11.05 2.32 -4.45
C LEU A 29 -10.96 3.68 -5.15
N GLU A 30 -10.68 3.67 -6.45
CA GLU A 30 -10.64 4.88 -7.28
C GLU A 30 -11.98 5.61 -7.25
N ARG A 31 -13.08 4.89 -7.50
CA ARG A 31 -14.42 5.45 -7.45
C ARG A 31 -14.73 6.08 -6.09
N ARG A 32 -14.43 5.40 -5.00
CA ARG A 32 -14.63 5.95 -3.64
C ARG A 32 -13.80 7.20 -3.38
N ALA A 33 -12.55 7.22 -3.87
CA ALA A 33 -11.69 8.40 -3.74
C ALA A 33 -12.26 9.59 -4.50
N ILE A 34 -12.78 9.37 -5.72
CA ILE A 34 -13.45 10.39 -6.54
C ILE A 34 -14.74 10.88 -5.87
N GLU A 35 -15.62 9.97 -5.44
CA GLU A 35 -16.88 10.31 -4.74
C GLU A 35 -16.67 11.14 -3.46
N ARG A 36 -15.50 11.02 -2.83
CA ARG A 36 -15.14 11.76 -1.62
C ARG A 36 -14.24 12.97 -1.87
N GLU A 37 -13.93 13.25 -3.14
CA GLU A 37 -12.96 14.28 -3.54
C GLU A 37 -11.66 14.15 -2.74
N ALA A 38 -11.14 12.91 -2.67
CA ALA A 38 -10.08 12.55 -1.75
C ALA A 38 -8.78 12.14 -2.44
N LEU A 39 -7.66 12.62 -1.91
CA LEU A 39 -6.34 12.10 -2.16
C LEU A 39 -5.93 11.19 -1.00
N VAL A 40 -5.61 9.93 -1.30
CA VAL A 40 -5.10 8.97 -0.30
C VAL A 40 -3.64 8.67 -0.63
N LEU A 41 -2.73 9.18 0.19
CA LEU A 41 -1.30 8.92 0.07
C LEU A 41 -0.98 7.58 0.73
N THR A 42 -0.39 6.66 -0.03
CA THR A 42 0.03 5.36 0.51
C THR A 42 1.47 5.04 0.17
N PHE A 43 2.18 4.44 1.12
CA PHE A 43 3.58 4.11 1.03
C PHE A 43 3.80 2.62 1.29
N ASP A 44 4.55 1.95 0.41
CA ASP A 44 4.89 0.54 0.49
C ASP A 44 6.37 0.34 0.85
N ASP A 45 6.69 -0.86 1.30
CA ASP A 45 8.05 -1.37 1.59
C ASP A 45 8.77 -0.77 2.80
N GLY A 46 8.19 0.23 3.47
CA GLY A 46 8.77 0.82 4.69
C GLY A 46 8.79 -0.13 5.91
N PRO A 47 9.27 0.37 7.06
CA PRO A 47 9.81 1.71 7.24
C PRO A 47 11.25 1.84 6.75
N GLY A 48 11.57 2.98 6.11
CA GLY A 48 12.95 3.41 5.86
C GLY A 48 13.52 4.18 7.05
N SER A 49 14.84 4.17 7.21
CA SER A 49 15.52 4.86 8.32
C SER A 49 15.57 6.37 8.15
N SER A 50 15.57 6.86 6.91
CA SER A 50 15.66 8.28 6.58
C SER A 50 14.42 8.79 5.82
N LEU A 51 13.95 8.03 4.84
CA LEU A 51 12.86 8.50 3.97
C LEU A 51 11.50 8.52 4.70
N THR A 52 11.18 7.49 5.51
CA THR A 52 9.94 7.49 6.29
C THR A 52 9.85 8.68 7.24
N PRO A 53 10.87 9.00 8.08
CA PRO A 53 10.85 10.21 8.91
C PRO A 53 10.71 11.51 8.10
N ALA A 54 11.37 11.61 6.94
CA ALA A 54 11.24 12.79 6.08
C ALA A 54 9.80 12.97 5.57
N ILE A 55 9.12 11.89 5.19
CA ILE A 55 7.71 11.89 4.79
C ILE A 55 6.81 12.28 5.97
N LEU A 56 7.05 11.71 7.17
CA LEU A 56 6.29 12.04 8.38
C LEU A 56 6.36 13.55 8.72
N ASN A 57 7.53 14.16 8.59
CA ASN A 57 7.69 15.60 8.79
C ASN A 57 6.85 16.42 7.80
N ILE A 58 6.85 16.05 6.50
CA ILE A 58 6.04 16.73 5.48
C ILE A 58 4.54 16.59 5.77
N LEU A 59 4.11 15.41 6.17
CA LEU A 59 2.72 15.16 6.54
C LEU A 59 2.30 15.98 7.76
N ALA A 60 3.18 16.10 8.77
CA ALA A 60 2.96 16.91 9.96
C ALA A 60 2.85 18.40 9.61
N GLU A 61 3.77 18.93 8.79
CA GLU A 61 3.74 20.33 8.29
C GLU A 61 2.39 20.65 7.62
N SER A 62 1.85 19.70 6.86
CA SER A 62 0.58 19.84 6.13
C SER A 62 -0.66 19.40 6.94
N LYS A 63 -0.49 18.95 8.18
CA LYS A 63 -1.55 18.36 9.03
C LYS A 63 -2.29 17.23 8.33
N ALA A 64 -1.64 16.54 7.41
CA ALA A 64 -2.19 15.45 6.61
C ALA A 64 -1.89 14.09 7.24
N LYS A 65 -2.73 13.10 6.94
CA LYS A 65 -2.51 11.70 7.32
C LYS A 65 -2.32 10.85 6.07
N ALA A 66 -1.61 9.73 6.24
CA ALA A 66 -1.31 8.79 5.17
C ALA A 66 -1.42 7.34 5.67
N THR A 67 -1.26 6.38 4.77
CA THR A 67 -1.27 4.96 5.08
C THR A 67 0.06 4.32 4.70
N PHE A 68 0.66 3.58 5.63
CA PHE A 68 1.94 2.90 5.46
C PHE A 68 1.74 1.39 5.44
N PHE A 69 2.09 0.75 4.33
CA PHE A 69 2.07 -0.71 4.14
C PHE A 69 3.47 -1.27 4.44
N LEU A 70 3.68 -1.65 5.69
CA LEU A 70 4.99 -2.02 6.20
C LEU A 70 5.38 -3.46 5.81
N LEU A 71 6.66 -3.65 5.48
CA LEU A 71 7.29 -4.96 5.37
C LEU A 71 7.83 -5.39 6.73
N GLY A 72 7.39 -6.55 7.21
CA GLY A 72 7.79 -7.04 8.53
C GLY A 72 9.30 -7.11 8.73
N ARG A 73 10.07 -7.54 7.70
CA ARG A 73 11.55 -7.61 7.77
C ARG A 73 12.23 -6.25 7.93
N ASN A 74 11.56 -5.16 7.55
CA ASN A 74 12.12 -3.81 7.62
C ASN A 74 11.82 -3.13 8.95
N ILE A 75 10.98 -3.72 9.80
CA ILE A 75 10.61 -3.20 11.12
C ILE A 75 11.76 -3.35 12.13
N ALA A 76 12.47 -4.49 12.10
CA ALA A 76 13.54 -4.77 13.06
C ALA A 76 14.59 -3.64 13.07
N GLY A 77 14.81 -3.06 14.26
CA GLY A 77 15.69 -1.90 14.47
C GLY A 77 15.08 -0.55 14.05
N ARG A 78 13.79 -0.54 13.69
CA ARG A 78 13.04 0.69 13.32
C ARG A 78 11.69 0.77 14.03
N GLU A 79 11.54 0.08 15.16
CA GLU A 79 10.32 0.03 15.97
C GLU A 79 9.89 1.44 16.39
N ALA A 80 10.84 2.32 16.70
CA ALA A 80 10.56 3.71 17.04
C ALA A 80 9.88 4.48 15.89
N ILE A 81 10.25 4.19 14.63
CA ILE A 81 9.61 4.78 13.45
C ILE A 81 8.18 4.27 13.30
N VAL A 82 7.95 2.96 13.55
CA VAL A 82 6.61 2.37 13.52
C VAL A 82 5.73 3.01 14.59
N SER A 83 6.26 3.19 15.82
CA SER A 83 5.56 3.91 16.89
C SER A 83 5.23 5.35 16.48
N GLN A 84 6.18 6.07 15.89
CA GLN A 84 5.96 7.44 15.42
C GLN A 84 4.85 7.52 14.34
N ILE A 85 4.79 6.57 13.41
CA ILE A 85 3.69 6.48 12.42
C ILE A 85 2.35 6.37 13.14
N ALA A 86 2.24 5.49 14.14
CA ALA A 86 1.01 5.27 14.91
C ALA A 86 0.62 6.50 15.76
N GLU A 87 1.59 7.06 16.51
CA GLU A 87 1.39 8.20 17.41
C GLU A 87 0.95 9.46 16.65
N GLN A 88 1.47 9.64 15.43
CA GLN A 88 1.03 10.73 14.56
C GLN A 88 -0.34 10.48 13.91
N GLY A 89 -0.97 9.32 14.15
CA GLY A 89 -2.32 9.00 13.70
C GLY A 89 -2.41 8.59 12.23
N HIS A 90 -1.31 8.12 11.64
CA HIS A 90 -1.32 7.49 10.33
C HIS A 90 -1.83 6.05 10.40
N ASP A 91 -2.33 5.52 9.28
CA ASP A 91 -2.68 4.10 9.19
C ASP A 91 -1.44 3.23 9.06
N ILE A 92 -1.40 2.13 9.81
CA ILE A 92 -0.43 1.05 9.64
C ILE A 92 -1.13 -0.16 9.06
N CYS A 93 -0.64 -0.62 7.93
CA CYS A 93 -1.12 -1.77 7.17
C CYS A 93 0.06 -2.72 6.87
N SER A 94 -0.23 -3.93 6.39
CA SER A 94 0.79 -4.92 6.12
C SER A 94 1.06 -5.09 4.62
N HIS A 95 2.34 -5.18 4.26
CA HIS A 95 2.81 -5.57 2.93
C HIS A 95 3.46 -6.96 2.91
N GLY A 96 3.15 -7.80 3.93
CA GLY A 96 3.82 -9.08 4.18
C GLY A 96 5.10 -8.93 5.00
N TYR A 97 5.91 -9.98 5.02
CA TYR A 97 7.18 -9.96 5.74
C TYR A 97 8.37 -9.81 4.79
N ASP A 98 8.47 -10.65 3.76
CA ASP A 98 9.62 -10.76 2.84
C ASP A 98 9.35 -10.19 1.43
N HIS A 99 8.21 -9.52 1.19
CA HIS A 99 7.79 -9.01 -0.12
C HIS A 99 7.66 -10.13 -1.16
N LEU A 100 7.00 -11.23 -0.81
CA LEU A 100 6.90 -12.40 -1.70
C LEU A 100 5.90 -12.16 -2.83
N HIS A 101 6.31 -12.49 -4.06
CA HIS A 101 5.42 -12.45 -5.21
C HIS A 101 4.44 -13.63 -5.16
N GLY A 102 3.15 -13.36 -4.87
CA GLY A 102 2.13 -14.35 -4.56
C GLY A 102 1.89 -15.44 -5.63
N TRP A 103 2.33 -15.21 -6.88
CA TRP A 103 2.24 -16.20 -7.96
C TRP A 103 3.49 -17.09 -8.12
N LYS A 104 4.62 -16.69 -7.50
CA LYS A 104 5.92 -17.34 -7.67
C LYS A 104 6.33 -18.23 -6.50
N VAL A 105 5.53 -18.25 -5.46
CA VAL A 105 5.80 -19.03 -4.24
C VAL A 105 4.61 -19.95 -3.93
N SER A 106 4.83 -20.99 -3.12
CA SER A 106 3.73 -21.85 -2.68
C SER A 106 2.70 -21.03 -1.85
N PRO A 107 1.41 -21.40 -1.90
CA PRO A 107 0.38 -20.69 -1.14
C PRO A 107 0.62 -20.71 0.36
N PHE A 108 1.18 -21.81 0.90
CA PHE A 108 1.51 -21.89 2.32
C PHE A 108 2.63 -20.93 2.73
N ARG A 109 3.65 -20.75 1.87
CA ARG A 109 4.71 -19.77 2.09
C ARG A 109 4.16 -18.34 2.02
N ALA A 110 3.29 -18.04 1.06
CA ALA A 110 2.63 -16.74 0.95
C ALA A 110 1.74 -16.43 2.17
N LEU A 111 0.97 -17.41 2.67
CA LEU A 111 0.18 -17.25 3.90
C LEU A 111 1.04 -17.04 5.14
N SER A 112 2.15 -17.78 5.24
CA SER A 112 3.11 -17.59 6.33
C SER A 112 3.70 -16.19 6.32
N ASP A 113 4.03 -15.67 5.14
CA ASP A 113 4.56 -14.32 4.95
C ASP A 113 3.58 -13.23 5.43
N ILE A 114 2.30 -13.36 5.07
CA ILE A 114 1.24 -12.45 5.55
C ILE A 114 1.18 -12.45 7.09
N LYS A 115 1.12 -13.64 7.70
CA LYS A 115 1.02 -13.78 9.16
C LYS A 115 2.26 -13.25 9.89
N ARG A 116 3.46 -13.50 9.35
CA ARG A 116 4.73 -12.96 9.89
C ARG A 116 4.76 -11.44 9.80
N GLY A 117 4.25 -10.85 8.71
CA GLY A 117 4.12 -9.40 8.58
C GLY A 117 3.23 -8.80 9.68
N TRP A 118 2.06 -9.39 9.94
CA TRP A 118 1.19 -8.97 11.04
C TRP A 118 1.84 -9.10 12.41
N ALA A 119 2.51 -10.23 12.67
CA ALA A 119 3.20 -10.46 13.93
C ALA A 119 4.33 -9.44 14.18
N ALA A 120 5.07 -9.05 13.14
CA ALA A 120 6.11 -8.04 13.25
C ALA A 120 5.54 -6.64 13.59
N ILE A 121 4.39 -6.27 13.02
CA ILE A 121 3.70 -5.02 13.36
C ILE A 121 3.19 -5.07 14.80
N ASP A 122 2.56 -6.17 15.21
CA ASP A 122 2.08 -6.35 16.58
C ASP A 122 3.23 -6.25 17.60
N ALA A 123 4.38 -6.88 17.29
CA ALA A 123 5.55 -6.82 18.17
C ALA A 123 6.11 -5.39 18.32
N ALA A 124 6.15 -4.63 17.22
CA ALA A 124 6.65 -3.25 17.24
C ALA A 124 5.73 -2.29 18.00
N LEU A 125 4.40 -2.51 17.95
CA LEU A 125 3.41 -1.66 18.60
C LEU A 125 2.99 -2.14 19.99
N GLY A 126 3.49 -3.29 20.44
CA GLY A 126 3.04 -3.91 21.70
C GLY A 126 1.55 -4.30 21.68
N THR A 127 1.02 -4.64 20.51
CA THR A 127 -0.41 -4.97 20.30
C THR A 127 -0.60 -6.46 20.03
N MET A 128 -1.84 -6.90 20.03
CA MET A 128 -2.24 -8.27 19.66
C MET A 128 -3.42 -8.27 18.68
N ARG A 129 -3.42 -7.35 17.71
CA ARG A 129 -4.51 -7.22 16.73
C ARG A 129 -4.57 -8.44 15.80
N LYS A 130 -3.45 -9.11 15.53
CA LYS A 130 -3.30 -10.34 14.73
C LYS A 130 -3.78 -10.23 13.27
N LYS A 131 -4.23 -9.07 12.84
CA LYS A 131 -4.59 -8.79 11.44
C LYS A 131 -4.60 -7.29 11.18
N TYR A 132 -4.08 -6.91 10.02
CA TYR A 132 -4.05 -5.54 9.50
C TYR A 132 -4.56 -5.55 8.06
N PRO A 133 -5.10 -4.45 7.52
CA PRO A 133 -5.35 -4.35 6.09
C PRO A 133 -4.09 -4.74 5.32
N PHE A 134 -4.28 -5.42 4.19
CA PHE A 134 -3.16 -6.04 3.47
C PHE A 134 -3.09 -5.53 2.04
N ARG A 135 -1.89 -5.15 1.61
CA ARG A 135 -1.59 -4.89 0.21
C ARG A 135 -0.68 -6.02 -0.31
N PRO A 136 -1.10 -6.77 -1.34
CA PRO A 136 -0.26 -7.83 -1.87
C PRO A 136 0.96 -7.27 -2.61
N PRO A 137 2.19 -7.76 -2.31
CA PRO A 137 3.39 -7.41 -3.03
C PRO A 137 3.23 -7.53 -4.55
N ASN A 138 3.69 -6.52 -5.29
CA ASN A 138 3.50 -6.39 -6.74
C ASN A 138 2.01 -6.39 -7.19
N GLY A 139 1.05 -6.26 -6.29
CA GLY A 139 -0.37 -6.42 -6.56
C GLY A 139 -0.76 -7.86 -6.96
N LYS A 140 0.04 -8.88 -6.56
CA LYS A 140 -0.13 -10.28 -6.99
C LYS A 140 -0.52 -11.16 -5.81
N LEU A 141 -1.71 -11.74 -5.92
CA LEU A 141 -2.30 -12.62 -4.91
C LEU A 141 -2.71 -13.94 -5.58
N ASN A 142 -2.51 -15.06 -4.90
CA ASN A 142 -3.06 -16.35 -5.32
C ASN A 142 -4.43 -16.61 -4.66
N ILE A 143 -5.19 -17.56 -5.20
CA ILE A 143 -6.55 -17.85 -4.75
C ILE A 143 -6.62 -18.25 -3.27
N ILE A 144 -5.64 -18.99 -2.76
CA ILE A 144 -5.64 -19.46 -1.35
C ILE A 144 -5.47 -18.28 -0.41
N CYS A 145 -4.55 -17.36 -0.72
CA CYS A 145 -4.38 -16.14 0.07
C CYS A 145 -5.59 -15.21 -0.06
N LEU A 146 -6.19 -15.10 -1.25
CA LEU A 146 -7.41 -14.32 -1.45
C LEU A 146 -8.54 -14.85 -0.54
N LEU A 147 -8.85 -16.14 -0.63
CA LEU A 147 -9.90 -16.76 0.19
C LEU A 147 -9.62 -16.63 1.69
N TYR A 148 -8.37 -16.85 2.11
CA TYR A 148 -7.97 -16.67 3.49
C TYR A 148 -8.25 -15.26 4.01
N LEU A 149 -7.90 -14.22 3.24
CA LEU A 149 -8.11 -12.83 3.63
C LEU A 149 -9.59 -12.48 3.63
N LEU A 150 -10.37 -12.93 2.66
CA LEU A 150 -11.82 -12.70 2.58
C LEU A 150 -12.57 -13.35 3.75
N VAL A 151 -12.30 -14.62 4.04
CA VAL A 151 -12.92 -15.34 5.17
C VAL A 151 -12.59 -14.64 6.51
N ARG A 152 -11.40 -14.07 6.63
CA ARG A 152 -11.01 -13.30 7.81
C ARG A 152 -11.46 -11.84 7.80
N GLN A 153 -12.20 -11.42 6.78
CA GLN A 153 -12.65 -10.04 6.61
C GLN A 153 -11.51 -9.03 6.69
N VAL A 154 -10.34 -9.38 6.12
CA VAL A 154 -9.20 -8.48 6.02
C VAL A 154 -9.33 -7.65 4.77
N PRO A 155 -9.35 -6.31 4.87
CA PRO A 155 -9.37 -5.44 3.71
C PRO A 155 -8.12 -5.66 2.84
N ILE A 156 -8.34 -5.92 1.53
CA ILE A 156 -7.26 -6.05 0.54
C ILE A 156 -7.21 -4.75 -0.24
N VAL A 157 -6.12 -4.02 -0.09
CA VAL A 157 -5.99 -2.65 -0.59
C VAL A 157 -5.04 -2.60 -1.79
N TYR A 158 -5.50 -2.00 -2.87
CA TYR A 158 -4.71 -1.71 -4.05
C TYR A 158 -4.47 -0.19 -4.18
N TRP A 159 -4.12 0.27 -5.37
CA TRP A 159 -3.91 1.69 -5.70
C TRP A 159 -4.52 2.02 -7.06
N SER A 160 -4.87 3.27 -7.30
CA SER A 160 -5.33 3.75 -8.61
C SER A 160 -4.22 4.44 -9.39
N ILE A 161 -3.29 5.11 -8.72
CA ILE A 161 -2.17 5.82 -9.34
C ILE A 161 -0.84 5.31 -8.76
N ASP A 162 0.05 4.88 -9.64
CA ASP A 162 1.45 4.56 -9.31
C ASP A 162 2.31 5.80 -9.54
N SER A 163 3.09 6.22 -8.55
CA SER A 163 3.99 7.38 -8.66
C SER A 163 5.10 7.17 -9.70
N GLY A 164 5.46 5.91 -9.95
CA GLY A 164 6.56 5.55 -10.83
C GLY A 164 7.95 5.72 -10.21
N ASP A 165 8.04 5.90 -8.89
CA ASP A 165 9.31 6.08 -8.16
C ASP A 165 10.24 4.86 -8.28
N THR A 166 9.68 3.67 -8.55
CA THR A 166 10.42 2.42 -8.79
C THR A 166 10.73 2.16 -10.27
N TRP A 167 10.19 2.94 -11.19
CA TRP A 167 10.36 2.68 -12.60
C TRP A 167 11.77 2.99 -13.07
N ARG A 168 12.29 2.22 -14.05
CA ARG A 168 13.62 2.45 -14.65
C ARG A 168 13.75 3.85 -15.25
N ARG A 169 12.68 4.32 -15.91
CA ARG A 169 12.53 5.72 -16.38
C ARG A 169 11.44 6.34 -15.51
N ARG A 170 11.87 7.06 -14.49
CA ARG A 170 10.93 7.76 -13.61
C ARG A 170 10.20 8.86 -14.38
N PRO A 171 8.90 9.02 -14.16
CA PRO A 171 8.14 10.15 -14.70
C PRO A 171 8.52 11.44 -13.97
N ASP A 172 7.83 12.53 -14.29
CA ASP A 172 7.87 13.76 -13.52
C ASP A 172 7.33 13.52 -12.10
N SER A 173 7.89 14.19 -11.09
CA SER A 173 7.42 14.16 -9.70
C SER A 173 5.97 14.68 -9.54
N LEU A 174 5.47 15.45 -10.51
CA LEU A 174 4.10 15.92 -10.58
C LEU A 174 3.09 14.88 -11.10
N ARG A 175 3.53 13.68 -11.47
CA ARG A 175 2.64 12.65 -12.04
C ARG A 175 1.42 12.35 -11.16
N VAL A 176 1.63 12.13 -9.86
CA VAL A 176 0.52 11.84 -8.93
C VAL A 176 -0.43 13.02 -8.88
N THR A 177 0.10 14.23 -8.75
CA THR A 177 -0.65 15.47 -8.72
C THR A 177 -1.55 15.63 -9.95
N GLN A 178 -0.97 15.53 -11.15
CA GLN A 178 -1.69 15.70 -12.41
C GLN A 178 -2.79 14.64 -12.62
N LEU A 179 -2.52 13.38 -12.27
CA LEU A 179 -3.50 12.31 -12.44
C LEU A 179 -4.62 12.38 -11.40
N ALA A 180 -4.30 12.71 -10.13
CA ALA A 180 -5.30 12.86 -9.08
C ALA A 180 -6.21 14.06 -9.33
N GLU A 181 -5.66 15.20 -9.77
CA GLU A 181 -6.42 16.39 -10.14
C GLU A 181 -7.39 16.08 -11.29
N ARG A 182 -6.90 15.45 -12.37
CA ARG A 182 -7.74 15.07 -13.52
C ARG A 182 -8.87 14.12 -13.17
N ALA A 183 -8.62 13.19 -12.24
CA ALA A 183 -9.60 12.20 -11.82
C ALA A 183 -10.58 12.73 -10.76
N GLY A 184 -10.26 13.81 -10.07
CA GLY A 184 -11.02 14.32 -8.92
C GLY A 184 -10.86 13.50 -7.65
N GLY A 185 -9.90 12.58 -7.59
CA GLY A 185 -9.59 11.73 -6.44
C GLY A 185 -8.69 10.57 -6.80
N ALA A 186 -7.91 10.06 -5.84
CA ALA A 186 -6.99 8.96 -6.09
C ALA A 186 -6.52 8.26 -4.81
N VAL A 187 -6.14 6.98 -4.95
CA VAL A 187 -5.29 6.26 -4.01
C VAL A 187 -3.92 6.09 -4.66
N SER A 188 -2.93 6.83 -4.19
CA SER A 188 -1.59 6.83 -4.76
C SER A 188 -0.70 5.77 -4.14
N LEU A 189 0.23 5.23 -4.92
CA LEU A 189 1.31 4.36 -4.48
C LEU A 189 2.64 5.08 -4.64
N ALA A 190 3.42 5.13 -3.58
CA ALA A 190 4.84 5.45 -3.55
C ALA A 190 5.54 4.47 -2.59
N HIS A 191 6.87 4.56 -2.45
CA HIS A 191 7.62 3.68 -1.56
C HIS A 191 8.47 4.51 -0.60
N ASP A 192 8.46 4.16 0.69
CA ASP A 192 9.14 4.92 1.76
C ASP A 192 10.36 4.22 2.36
N PHE A 193 10.87 3.17 1.71
CA PHE A 193 12.12 2.54 2.13
C PHE A 193 13.35 3.22 1.53
N ASP A 194 14.46 3.19 2.27
CA ASP A 194 15.71 3.83 1.83
C ASP A 194 16.33 3.11 0.65
N ARG A 195 16.72 3.87 -0.35
CA ARG A 195 17.42 3.37 -1.54
C ARG A 195 18.82 3.98 -1.62
N LYS A 196 19.75 3.24 -2.25
CA LYS A 196 21.12 3.72 -2.48
C LYS A 196 21.18 5.01 -3.33
N ASN A 197 20.15 5.26 -4.13
CA ASN A 197 20.09 6.44 -5.00
C ASN A 197 19.26 7.55 -4.34
N GLU A 198 19.93 8.57 -3.83
CA GLU A 198 19.34 9.75 -3.19
C GLU A 198 18.31 10.48 -4.09
N ASN A 199 18.53 10.46 -5.41
CA ASN A 199 17.57 11.05 -6.35
C ASN A 199 16.19 10.39 -6.29
N THR A 200 16.09 9.12 -5.82
CA THR A 200 14.80 8.47 -5.63
C THR A 200 14.09 9.00 -4.40
N SER A 201 14.78 9.16 -3.29
CA SER A 201 14.22 9.74 -2.07
C SER A 201 13.77 11.18 -2.30
N ARG A 202 14.58 11.98 -3.01
CA ARG A 202 14.21 13.34 -3.41
C ARG A 202 12.93 13.35 -4.27
N PHE A 203 12.86 12.48 -5.28
CA PHE A 203 11.66 12.34 -6.12
C PHE A 203 10.40 12.05 -5.30
N VAL A 204 10.45 11.12 -4.34
CA VAL A 204 9.29 10.79 -3.48
C VAL A 204 8.90 11.99 -2.63
N VAL A 205 9.87 12.67 -2.00
CA VAL A 205 9.64 13.87 -1.18
C VAL A 205 8.98 14.97 -2.01
N GLU A 206 9.50 15.27 -3.21
CA GLU A 206 8.93 16.27 -4.11
C GLU A 206 7.51 15.89 -4.55
N SER A 207 7.26 14.61 -4.89
CA SER A 207 5.93 14.12 -5.28
C SER A 207 4.92 14.27 -4.14
N VAL A 208 5.30 13.97 -2.91
CA VAL A 208 4.41 14.12 -1.74
C VAL A 208 4.09 15.59 -1.48
N ARG A 209 5.09 16.48 -1.50
CA ARG A 209 4.88 17.93 -1.32
C ARG A 209 3.96 18.50 -2.39
N ALA A 210 4.20 18.16 -3.65
CA ALA A 210 3.37 18.60 -4.77
C ALA A 210 1.92 18.11 -4.65
N ALA A 211 1.73 16.85 -4.29
CA ALA A 211 0.41 16.26 -4.13
C ALA A 211 -0.39 16.90 -2.98
N LEU A 212 0.26 17.19 -1.85
CA LEU A 212 -0.37 17.88 -0.72
C LEU A 212 -0.70 19.34 -1.05
N ALA A 213 0.19 20.05 -1.74
CA ALA A 213 -0.05 21.42 -2.19
C ALA A 213 -1.25 21.48 -3.15
N MET A 214 -1.33 20.57 -4.12
CA MET A 214 -2.47 20.46 -5.03
C MET A 214 -3.77 20.14 -4.27
N ALA A 215 -3.74 19.20 -3.32
CA ALA A 215 -4.92 18.86 -2.54
C ALA A 215 -5.45 20.09 -1.77
N ALA A 216 -4.56 20.88 -1.17
CA ALA A 216 -4.93 22.13 -0.49
C ALA A 216 -5.50 23.16 -1.45
N ASP A 217 -4.87 23.39 -2.61
CA ASP A 217 -5.32 24.34 -3.65
C ASP A 217 -6.72 23.98 -4.20
N LYS A 218 -6.98 22.68 -4.41
CA LYS A 218 -8.25 22.18 -4.93
C LYS A 218 -9.32 21.89 -3.88
N GLY A 219 -9.01 22.07 -2.60
CA GLY A 219 -9.91 21.72 -1.51
C GLY A 219 -10.18 20.21 -1.37
N MET A 220 -9.29 19.36 -1.92
CA MET A 220 -9.42 17.92 -1.82
C MET A 220 -9.12 17.45 -0.39
N ARG A 221 -9.85 16.47 0.09
CA ARG A 221 -9.61 15.83 1.37
C ARG A 221 -8.39 14.92 1.28
N VAL A 222 -7.47 15.00 2.24
CA VAL A 222 -6.40 14.01 2.37
C VAL A 222 -6.83 12.99 3.42
N LEU A 223 -7.09 11.75 2.99
CA LEU A 223 -7.62 10.68 3.82
C LEU A 223 -6.63 9.52 3.95
N THR A 224 -6.74 8.77 5.04
CA THR A 224 -6.14 7.43 5.14
C THR A 224 -7.01 6.38 4.44
N VAL A 225 -6.47 5.17 4.25
CA VAL A 225 -7.24 4.03 3.73
C VAL A 225 -8.39 3.67 4.67
N SER A 226 -8.18 3.70 5.99
CA SER A 226 -9.23 3.41 6.96
C SER A 226 -10.37 4.41 6.89
N GLU A 227 -10.06 5.69 6.73
CA GLU A 227 -11.06 6.74 6.52
C GLU A 227 -11.78 6.60 5.18
N LEU A 228 -11.06 6.27 4.09
CA LEU A 228 -11.67 6.04 2.78
C LEU A 228 -12.65 4.86 2.77
N LEU A 229 -12.33 3.80 3.51
CA LEU A 229 -13.10 2.55 3.54
C LEU A 229 -14.08 2.45 4.71
N ASP A 230 -14.17 3.48 5.57
CA ASP A 230 -14.96 3.48 6.82
C ASP A 230 -14.62 2.28 7.74
N ILE A 231 -13.34 1.92 7.80
CA ILE A 231 -12.85 0.86 8.67
C ILE A 231 -12.59 1.46 10.05
N GLY A 232 -13.22 0.91 11.09
CA GLY A 232 -12.93 1.30 12.47
C GLY A 232 -11.45 1.06 12.82
N ARG A 233 -10.84 2.03 13.49
CA ARG A 233 -9.46 1.96 13.98
C ARG A 233 -9.31 0.97 15.13
#